data_89ca6ce011b019a759cb28915fed07a4
#
_entry.id   89ca6ce011b019a759cb28915fed07a4
#
_cell.length_a   1.000
_cell.length_b   1.000
_cell.length_c   1.000
_cell.angle_alpha   90.00
_cell.angle_beta   90.00
_cell.angle_gamma   90.00
#
_symmetry.space_group_name_H-M   'P 1'
#
loop_
_entity.id
_entity.type
_entity.pdbx_description
1 polymer ?
#
loop_
_entity_poly.entity_id
_entity_poly.type
_entity_poly.pdbx_seq_one_letter_code
_entity_poly.pdbx_strand_id
1 'polypeptide(L)'
;MFIESAYFNPVWVRKTAKRFGLNTDSSFRFERGVDPNMQVYAAKRAALLMKELAGGEISSDITDIYPAPIEDFRFDVSFARIDALIGKHIPEETVRAILALSLIHI
;
A
#
# COMPACT_ATOMS: atom_id res chain seq x y z
N MET A 1 -22.20 10.57 8.97
CA MET A 1 -20.76 10.86 8.76
C MET A 1 -20.33 10.30 7.42
N PHE A 2 -19.45 10.98 6.71
CA PHE A 2 -18.87 10.52 5.45
C PHE A 2 -17.44 10.01 5.71
N ILE A 3 -17.10 8.84 5.15
CA ILE A 3 -15.77 8.24 5.28
C ILE A 3 -15.12 8.27 3.89
N GLU A 4 -13.94 8.84 3.80
CA GLU A 4 -13.08 8.79 2.63
C GLU A 4 -11.88 7.89 2.91
N SER A 5 -11.55 7.01 1.98
CA SER A 5 -10.32 6.22 1.96
C SER A 5 -9.73 6.31 0.56
N ALA A 6 -8.59 6.97 0.42
CA ALA A 6 -8.06 7.34 -0.87
C ALA A 6 -6.59 6.96 -1.05
N TYR A 7 -6.18 6.83 -2.31
CA TYR A 7 -4.80 6.80 -2.75
C TYR A 7 -4.44 8.12 -3.42
N PHE A 8 -3.32 8.70 -3.05
CA PHE A 8 -2.77 9.89 -3.69
C PHE A 8 -1.36 9.61 -4.22
N ASN A 9 -1.04 10.19 -5.36
CA ASN A 9 0.32 10.06 -5.90
C ASN A 9 1.36 10.65 -4.92
N PRO A 10 2.30 9.83 -4.41
CA PRO A 10 3.24 10.23 -3.37
C PRO A 10 4.10 11.44 -3.73
N VAL A 11 4.50 11.54 -5.01
CA VAL A 11 5.35 12.61 -5.51
C VAL A 11 4.62 13.96 -5.45
N TRP A 12 3.35 13.98 -5.82
CA TRP A 12 2.54 15.20 -5.79
C TRP A 12 2.22 15.61 -4.35
N VAL A 13 1.89 14.68 -3.47
CA VAL A 13 1.70 14.97 -2.04
C VAL A 13 2.94 15.59 -1.45
N ARG A 14 4.13 15.01 -1.70
CA ARG A 14 5.40 15.51 -1.22
C ARG A 14 5.72 16.92 -1.72
N LYS A 15 5.52 17.15 -3.04
CA LYS A 15 5.75 18.48 -3.63
C LYS A 15 4.82 19.54 -3.02
N THR A 16 3.53 19.20 -2.87
CA THR A 16 2.52 20.08 -2.29
C THR A 16 2.80 20.37 -0.83
N ALA A 17 3.06 19.34 -0.02
CA ALA A 17 3.40 19.51 1.39
C ALA A 17 4.61 20.42 1.59
N LYS A 18 5.68 20.22 0.82
CA LYS A 18 6.87 21.09 0.87
C LYS A 18 6.58 22.52 0.43
N ARG A 19 5.80 22.70 -0.65
CA ARG A 19 5.48 24.02 -1.18
C ARG A 19 4.70 24.88 -0.19
N PHE A 20 3.79 24.28 0.55
CA PHE A 20 2.91 24.98 1.50
C PHE A 20 3.31 24.82 2.97
N GLY A 21 4.43 24.14 3.26
CA GLY A 21 4.89 23.94 4.64
C GLY A 21 3.95 23.04 5.47
N LEU A 22 3.21 22.16 4.84
CA LEU A 22 2.22 21.28 5.48
C LEU A 22 2.87 20.00 5.99
N ASN A 23 3.23 19.97 7.25
CA ASN A 23 3.73 18.78 7.95
C ASN A 23 2.63 18.16 8.80
N THR A 24 1.81 17.30 8.21
CA THR A 24 0.75 16.57 8.89
C THR A 24 1.03 15.07 8.85
N ASP A 25 0.42 14.30 9.76
CA ASP A 25 0.49 12.83 9.75
C ASP A 25 -0.01 12.27 8.42
N SER A 26 -1.00 12.90 7.83
CA SER A 26 -1.55 12.55 6.53
C SER A 26 -0.52 12.74 5.42
N SER A 27 0.09 13.93 5.31
CA SER A 27 1.12 14.19 4.31
C SER A 27 2.32 13.26 4.46
N PHE A 28 2.74 12.98 5.69
CA PHE A 28 3.83 12.06 6.00
C PHE A 28 3.56 10.62 5.53
N ARG A 29 2.33 10.13 5.68
CA ARG A 29 1.96 8.78 5.25
C ARG A 29 1.82 8.68 3.74
N PHE A 30 1.07 9.60 3.13
CA PHE A 30 0.81 9.59 1.70
C PHE A 30 2.05 9.88 0.85
N GLU A 31 2.97 10.75 1.31
CA GLU A 31 4.20 11.03 0.55
C GLU A 31 5.19 9.86 0.46
N ARG A 32 5.03 8.86 1.34
CA ARG A 32 5.83 7.62 1.32
C ARG A 32 5.22 6.51 0.49
N GLY A 33 3.99 6.73 0.05
CA GLY A 33 3.18 5.74 -0.64
C GLY A 33 2.37 4.88 0.32
N VAL A 34 1.16 4.60 -0.10
CA VAL A 34 0.24 3.65 0.54
C VAL A 34 -0.13 2.58 -0.48
N ASP A 35 -0.54 1.41 -0.03
CA ASP A 35 -1.00 0.36 -0.92
C ASP A 35 -2.28 0.79 -1.63
N PRO A 36 -2.28 0.87 -2.99
CA PRO A 36 -3.45 1.32 -3.74
C PRO A 36 -4.63 0.35 -3.70
N ASN A 37 -4.43 -0.88 -3.25
CA ASN A 37 -5.47 -1.92 -3.18
C ASN A 37 -6.14 -2.02 -1.80
N MET A 38 -5.69 -1.23 -0.82
CA MET A 38 -6.18 -1.30 0.56
C MET A 38 -7.35 -0.36 0.87
N GLN A 39 -7.75 0.54 -0.03
CA GLN A 39 -8.73 1.60 0.26
C GLN A 39 -10.08 1.06 0.68
N VAL A 40 -10.62 0.10 -0.06
CA VAL A 40 -11.93 -0.51 0.26
C VAL A 40 -11.87 -1.26 1.59
N TYR A 41 -10.79 -2.01 1.83
CA TYR A 41 -10.59 -2.70 3.09
C TYR A 41 -10.52 -1.73 4.27
N ALA A 42 -9.73 -0.68 4.14
CA ALA A 42 -9.57 0.35 5.17
C ALA A 42 -10.89 1.08 5.47
N ALA A 43 -11.66 1.44 4.43
CA ALA A 43 -12.98 2.05 4.60
C ALA A 43 -13.95 1.13 5.34
N LYS A 44 -14.01 -0.15 4.97
CA LYS A 44 -14.84 -1.16 5.68
C LYS A 44 -14.42 -1.30 7.14
N ARG A 45 -13.11 -1.39 7.40
CA ARG A 45 -12.60 -1.52 8.76
C ARG A 45 -12.93 -0.29 9.61
N ALA A 46 -12.77 0.91 9.06
CA ALA A 46 -13.14 2.15 9.75
C ALA A 46 -14.64 2.21 10.06
N ALA A 47 -15.49 1.86 9.10
CA ALA A 47 -16.94 1.83 9.30
C ALA A 47 -17.38 0.84 10.39
N LEU A 48 -16.79 -0.36 10.41
CA LEU A 48 -17.07 -1.36 11.44
C LEU A 48 -16.61 -0.90 12.83
N LEU A 49 -15.44 -0.30 12.94
CA LEU A 49 -14.95 0.24 14.22
C LEU A 49 -15.84 1.40 14.72
N MET A 50 -16.29 2.26 13.84
CA MET A 50 -17.23 3.33 14.20
C MET A 50 -18.55 2.77 14.71
N LYS A 51 -19.09 1.75 14.02
CA LYS A 51 -20.31 1.07 14.46
C LYS A 51 -20.14 0.42 15.84
N GLU A 52 -19.02 -0.24 16.07
CA GLU A 52 -18.71 -0.92 17.33
C GLU A 52 -18.52 0.05 18.50
N LEU A 53 -17.77 1.13 18.30
CA LEU A 53 -17.34 2.03 19.38
C LEU A 53 -18.29 3.20 19.61
N ALA A 54 -18.90 3.73 18.57
CA ALA A 54 -19.76 4.91 18.64
C ALA A 54 -21.24 4.61 18.40
N GLY A 55 -21.59 3.39 18.03
CA GLY A 55 -22.93 3.01 17.62
C GLY A 55 -23.27 3.54 16.23
N GLY A 56 -24.52 3.34 15.80
CA GLY A 56 -25.02 3.78 14.51
C GLY A 56 -25.11 2.66 13.48
N GLU A 57 -25.53 3.02 12.28
CA GLU A 57 -25.73 2.09 11.17
C GLU A 57 -25.03 2.56 9.91
N ILE A 58 -24.61 1.61 9.09
CA ILE A 58 -24.07 1.88 7.77
C ILE A 58 -25.26 2.13 6.84
N SER A 59 -25.39 3.34 6.31
CA SER A 59 -26.57 3.82 5.57
C SER A 59 -26.44 3.72 4.06
N SER A 60 -25.28 3.36 3.52
CA SER A 60 -25.07 3.24 2.07
C SER A 60 -24.01 2.20 1.76
N ASP A 61 -24.01 1.73 0.52
CA ASP A 61 -22.92 0.95 -0.04
C ASP A 61 -21.65 1.78 -0.25
N ILE A 62 -20.54 1.09 -0.44
CA ILE A 62 -19.27 1.73 -0.79
C ILE A 62 -19.28 2.10 -2.27
N THR A 63 -18.95 3.36 -2.57
CA THR A 63 -18.62 3.79 -3.92
C THR A 63 -17.11 3.73 -4.09
N ASP A 64 -16.63 2.83 -4.95
CA ASP A 64 -15.22 2.71 -5.29
C ASP A 64 -14.98 3.25 -6.70
N ILE A 65 -14.06 4.20 -6.82
CA ILE A 65 -13.68 4.83 -8.09
C ILE A 65 -12.19 4.62 -8.30
N TYR A 66 -11.83 3.66 -9.15
CA TYR A 66 -10.45 3.32 -9.46
C TYR A 66 -10.24 3.26 -10.98
N PRO A 67 -10.23 4.43 -11.66
CA PRO A 67 -10.29 4.51 -13.13
C PRO A 67 -9.00 4.06 -13.81
N ALA A 68 -7.86 4.10 -13.12
CA ALA A 68 -6.56 3.69 -13.65
C ALA A 68 -5.86 2.81 -12.62
N PRO A 69 -6.10 1.49 -12.62
CA PRO A 69 -5.44 0.55 -11.72
C PRO A 69 -3.92 0.66 -11.81
N ILE A 70 -3.27 0.66 -10.67
CA ILE A 70 -1.81 0.67 -10.56
C ILE A 70 -1.35 -0.77 -10.61
N GLU A 71 -0.54 -1.09 -11.61
CA GLU A 71 0.04 -2.43 -11.75
C GLU A 71 1.18 -2.65 -10.75
N ASP A 72 1.29 -3.89 -10.30
CA ASP A 72 2.41 -4.31 -9.45
C ASP A 72 3.73 -4.26 -10.22
N PHE A 73 4.80 -3.94 -9.52
CA PHE A 73 6.14 -3.98 -10.09
C PHE A 73 6.52 -5.43 -10.41
N ARG A 74 7.05 -5.65 -11.61
CA ARG A 74 7.56 -6.94 -12.06
C ARG A 74 9.05 -6.83 -12.37
N PHE A 75 9.82 -7.76 -11.85
CA PHE A 75 11.27 -7.80 -12.06
C PHE A 75 11.69 -9.22 -12.42
N ASP A 76 12.47 -9.34 -13.50
CA ASP A 76 13.12 -10.60 -13.85
C ASP A 76 14.46 -10.68 -13.11
N VAL A 77 14.57 -11.68 -12.25
CA VAL A 77 15.78 -11.88 -11.43
C VAL A 77 16.30 -13.30 -11.66
N SER A 78 17.58 -13.45 -12.02
CA SER A 78 18.21 -14.76 -12.13
C SER A 78 18.88 -15.15 -10.80
N PHE A 79 18.81 -16.44 -10.45
CA PHE A 79 19.49 -16.97 -9.26
C PHE A 79 21.02 -16.76 -9.33
N ALA A 80 21.61 -16.88 -10.50
CA ALA A 80 23.04 -16.60 -10.72
C ALA A 80 23.39 -15.15 -10.35
N ARG A 81 22.51 -14.17 -10.63
CA ARG A 81 22.71 -12.78 -10.24
C ARG A 81 22.56 -12.57 -8.73
N ILE A 82 21.65 -13.30 -8.10
CA ILE A 82 21.50 -13.30 -6.63
C ILE A 82 22.79 -13.80 -5.99
N ASP A 83 23.28 -14.96 -6.42
CA ASP A 83 24.51 -15.55 -5.91
C ASP A 83 25.72 -14.61 -6.10
N ALA A 84 25.83 -13.98 -7.26
CA ALA A 84 26.91 -13.04 -7.54
C ALA A 84 26.86 -11.79 -6.65
N LEU A 85 25.67 -11.27 -6.33
CA LEU A 85 25.52 -10.12 -5.45
C LEU A 85 25.80 -10.45 -3.98
N ILE A 86 25.38 -11.64 -3.55
CA ILE A 86 25.58 -12.10 -2.17
C ILE A 86 27.02 -12.61 -1.95
N GLY A 87 27.70 -13.05 -3.02
CA GLY A 87 29.03 -13.65 -2.97
C GLY A 87 29.04 -15.10 -2.47
N LYS A 88 27.87 -15.75 -2.41
CA LYS A 88 27.70 -17.14 -1.97
C LYS A 88 26.54 -17.78 -2.69
N HIS A 89 26.70 -19.07 -3.04
CA HIS A 89 25.58 -19.84 -3.59
C HIS A 89 24.50 -20.09 -2.53
N ILE A 90 23.25 -19.76 -2.87
CA ILE A 90 22.08 -20.03 -2.06
C ILE A 90 21.15 -20.94 -2.88
N PRO A 91 20.70 -22.08 -2.30
CA PRO A 91 19.75 -22.94 -3.00
C PRO A 91 18.50 -22.20 -3.42
N GLU A 92 18.01 -22.48 -4.64
CA GLU A 92 16.84 -21.81 -5.21
C GLU A 92 15.61 -21.89 -4.30
N GLU A 93 15.38 -23.04 -3.68
CA GLU A 93 14.29 -23.26 -2.73
C GLU A 93 14.38 -22.27 -1.54
N THR A 94 15.59 -22.06 -1.01
CA THR A 94 15.81 -21.08 0.07
C THR A 94 15.50 -19.66 -0.36
N VAL A 95 15.92 -19.27 -1.57
CA VAL A 95 15.61 -17.95 -2.11
C VAL A 95 14.11 -17.75 -2.26
N ARG A 96 13.39 -18.73 -2.81
CA ARG A 96 11.92 -18.69 -2.94
C ARG A 96 11.22 -18.61 -1.58
N ALA A 97 11.67 -19.38 -0.61
CA ALA A 97 11.11 -19.33 0.75
C ALA A 97 11.28 -17.96 1.41
N ILE A 98 12.46 -17.33 1.26
CA ILE A 98 12.70 -15.97 1.78
C ILE A 98 11.82 -14.94 1.10
N LEU A 99 11.69 -14.99 -0.22
CA LEU A 99 10.85 -14.07 -0.97
C LEU A 99 9.36 -14.21 -0.61
N ALA A 100 8.88 -15.43 -0.43
CA ALA A 100 7.51 -15.68 0.02
C ALA A 100 7.22 -15.07 1.41
N LEU A 101 8.20 -15.09 2.32
CA LEU A 101 8.08 -14.45 3.64
C LEU A 101 8.05 -12.91 3.57
N SER A 102 8.62 -12.31 2.55
CA SER A 102 8.68 -10.87 2.39
C SER A 102 7.42 -10.24 1.77
N LEU A 103 6.34 -11.02 1.61
CA LEU A 103 5.10 -10.61 0.94
C LEU A 103 5.28 -10.25 -0.55
N ILE A 104 6.40 -10.63 -1.15
CA ILE A 104 6.61 -10.54 -2.58
C ILE A 104 5.93 -11.75 -3.21
N HIS A 105 4.89 -11.52 -3.99
CA HIS A 105 4.26 -12.58 -4.77
C HIS A 105 5.16 -12.92 -5.97
N ILE A 106 5.53 -14.20 -6.06
CA ILE A 106 6.38 -14.75 -7.12
C ILE A 106 5.51 -15.60 -8.05
#